data_a1122311423bd72aadb8883f40274961
#
_entry.id   a1122311423bd72aadb8883f40274961
#
_cell.length_a   1.000
_cell.length_b   1.000
_cell.length_c   1.000
_cell.angle_alpha   90.00
_cell.angle_beta   90.00
_cell.angle_gamma   90.00
#
_symmetry.space_group_name_H-M   'P 1'
#
loop_
_entity.id
_entity.type
_entity.pdbx_description
1 polymer ?
#
loop_
_entity_poly.entity_id
_entity_poly.type
_entity_poly.pdbx_seq_one_letter_code
_entity_poly.pdbx_strand_id
1 'polypeptide(L)'
;MKKLLSLFFALLLILSLCGCNTPVSPETVPTTEPAPTEPAKVWYQEGTPEITADRVDAIVSQEFETPKNVILLIGDGMGINDIALSAQYGQNNYDFGLVLDRIPHRGLATTKSASHKVTDSAAAGTALATGVKTTNGVLGMDRTYKELKNISEIAREQGMKVGIITDDSITGATPSAFLVHNENRKSYDEIFTSALEFGPEVYIGKVEFDRYTEAEKKGFNAASRFQQIDYTFSISKDLTKPFVGFNSGYSTNVSNELSQCTQLAFQLLDNENGFFLMVESCGTDKYGHSPNITGKMNSVATLDRALAAILLFMEKNPDTLLIITSDHETGGVQLPKEGALVSDDLITTDTHTDTPVGVFALGQGSEYFHDKTVDNTDIAKFIIDAITKE
;
A
#
# COMPACT_ATOMS: atom_id res chain seq x y z
N MET A 1 -64.55 -11.01 -2.92
CA MET A 1 -65.35 -12.22 -2.93
C MET A 1 -64.45 -13.42 -3.18
N LYS A 2 -64.35 -14.22 -2.18
CA LYS A 2 -64.47 -15.70 -2.14
C LYS A 2 -63.46 -16.45 -3.03
N LYS A 3 -62.70 -17.45 -2.64
CA LYS A 3 -62.58 -18.36 -1.47
C LYS A 3 -61.42 -19.29 -1.84
N LEU A 4 -60.47 -19.58 -0.99
CA LEU A 4 -60.36 -20.68 -0.01
C LEU A 4 -60.22 -22.12 -0.57
N LEU A 5 -59.12 -22.74 -0.07
CA LEU A 5 -58.98 -24.14 0.46
C LEU A 5 -58.94 -25.26 -0.61
N SER A 6 -58.16 -26.33 -0.44
CA SER A 6 -57.73 -27.18 0.67
C SER A 6 -56.72 -28.22 0.17
N LEU A 7 -55.73 -28.54 0.91
CA LEU A 7 -55.40 -29.81 1.61
C LEU A 7 -56.11 -31.09 1.09
N PHE A 8 -55.33 -32.17 0.78
CA PHE A 8 -55.50 -33.44 1.47
C PHE A 8 -54.37 -34.45 1.20
N PHE A 9 -54.04 -35.15 2.23
CA PHE A 9 -53.24 -36.35 2.43
C PHE A 9 -53.60 -37.52 1.54
N ALA A 10 -52.63 -38.41 1.24
CA ALA A 10 -52.83 -39.86 1.37
C ALA A 10 -51.49 -40.62 1.40
N LEU A 11 -51.35 -41.37 2.43
CA LEU A 11 -50.40 -42.41 2.80
C LEU A 11 -50.96 -43.77 2.28
N LEU A 12 -50.08 -44.73 1.90
CA LEU A 12 -50.16 -46.22 2.06
C LEU A 12 -49.13 -46.89 1.16
N LEU A 13 -48.14 -47.58 1.67
CA LEU A 13 -47.99 -48.90 2.31
C LEU A 13 -47.88 -50.09 1.33
N ILE A 14 -46.69 -50.69 1.35
CA ILE A 14 -46.26 -52.10 1.47
C ILE A 14 -46.41 -53.01 0.24
N LEU A 15 -45.30 -53.64 -0.19
CA LEU A 15 -45.02 -55.04 0.11
C LEU A 15 -43.69 -55.53 -0.48
N SER A 16 -42.98 -56.22 0.32
CA SER A 16 -41.77 -57.00 0.25
C SER A 16 -41.63 -57.96 -0.92
N LEU A 17 -40.40 -58.12 -1.40
CA LEU A 17 -39.89 -59.43 -1.84
C LEU A 17 -38.43 -59.61 -1.39
N CYS A 18 -38.19 -60.69 -0.67
CA CYS A 18 -36.94 -61.20 -0.21
C CYS A 18 -36.00 -61.57 -1.38
N GLY A 19 -34.75 -61.10 -1.32
CA GLY A 19 -33.67 -61.62 -2.07
C GLY A 19 -32.39 -61.60 -1.20
N CYS A 20 -31.92 -62.77 -0.84
CA CYS A 20 -30.68 -62.97 -0.09
C CYS A 20 -29.49 -62.41 -0.90
N ASN A 21 -28.78 -61.44 -0.35
CA ASN A 21 -27.43 -61.13 -0.75
C ASN A 21 -26.54 -61.07 0.48
N THR A 22 -25.46 -61.83 0.42
CA THR A 22 -24.35 -61.86 1.37
C THR A 22 -23.72 -60.46 1.60
N PRO A 23 -23.35 -60.12 2.85
CA PRO A 23 -22.71 -58.84 3.12
C PRO A 23 -21.29 -58.80 2.58
N VAL A 24 -21.03 -57.92 1.61
CA VAL A 24 -19.68 -57.52 1.24
C VAL A 24 -19.26 -56.48 2.30
N SER A 25 -18.18 -56.80 3.02
CA SER A 25 -17.50 -55.82 3.91
C SER A 25 -17.09 -54.58 3.10
N PRO A 26 -17.37 -53.36 3.62
CA PRO A 26 -16.82 -52.16 3.01
C PRO A 26 -15.32 -52.15 3.23
N GLU A 27 -14.54 -52.11 2.13
CA GLU A 27 -13.15 -51.73 2.18
C GLU A 27 -13.03 -50.35 2.82
N THR A 28 -12.31 -50.27 3.92
CA THR A 28 -11.91 -49.03 4.54
C THR A 28 -10.92 -48.30 3.64
N VAL A 29 -11.37 -47.31 2.90
CA VAL A 29 -10.49 -46.33 2.26
C VAL A 29 -9.76 -45.59 3.40
N PRO A 30 -8.42 -45.58 3.42
CA PRO A 30 -7.72 -44.80 4.41
C PRO A 30 -8.01 -43.31 4.15
N THR A 31 -8.76 -42.70 5.05
CA THR A 31 -8.85 -41.24 5.13
C THR A 31 -7.49 -40.74 5.62
N THR A 32 -6.63 -40.32 4.70
CA THR A 32 -5.50 -39.50 5.04
C THR A 32 -6.06 -38.17 5.53
N GLU A 33 -6.08 -37.99 6.85
CA GLU A 33 -6.21 -36.64 7.40
C GLU A 33 -5.18 -35.74 6.70
N PRO A 34 -5.61 -34.56 6.18
CA PRO A 34 -4.64 -33.61 5.67
C PRO A 34 -3.70 -33.25 6.82
N ALA A 35 -2.40 -33.31 6.56
CA ALA A 35 -1.39 -32.87 7.51
C ALA A 35 -1.79 -31.50 8.06
N PRO A 36 -1.59 -31.22 9.38
CA PRO A 36 -1.89 -29.93 9.95
C PRO A 36 -1.12 -28.87 9.15
N THR A 37 -1.85 -28.04 8.42
CA THR A 37 -1.31 -26.84 7.79
C THR A 37 -0.74 -25.98 8.91
N GLU A 38 0.53 -25.57 8.79
CA GLU A 38 1.10 -24.59 9.70
C GLU A 38 0.11 -23.44 9.85
N PRO A 39 -0.12 -22.94 11.08
CA PRO A 39 -1.01 -21.81 11.28
C PRO A 39 -0.51 -20.65 10.40
N ALA A 40 -1.39 -20.10 9.58
CA ALA A 40 -1.10 -18.95 8.74
C ALA A 40 -0.40 -17.88 9.59
N LYS A 41 0.75 -17.39 9.12
CA LYS A 41 1.48 -16.31 9.79
C LYS A 41 0.52 -15.12 9.96
N VAL A 42 0.12 -14.83 11.19
CA VAL A 42 -0.82 -13.73 11.47
C VAL A 42 -0.01 -12.44 11.55
N TRP A 43 -0.12 -11.59 10.55
CA TRP A 43 0.51 -10.27 10.50
C TRP A 43 -0.41 -9.13 10.98
N TYR A 44 -1.72 -9.41 11.08
CA TYR A 44 -2.72 -8.42 11.42
C TYR A 44 -2.78 -8.15 12.93
N GLN A 45 -2.70 -6.87 13.30
CA GLN A 45 -2.99 -6.35 14.64
C GLN A 45 -4.14 -5.34 14.53
N GLU A 46 -5.18 -5.51 15.32
CA GLU A 46 -6.24 -4.53 15.43
C GLU A 46 -5.73 -3.30 16.18
N GLY A 47 -5.92 -2.10 15.61
CA GLY A 47 -5.47 -0.86 16.22
C GLY A 47 -4.08 -0.38 15.78
N THR A 48 -3.44 0.44 16.61
CA THR A 48 -2.08 0.94 16.37
C THR A 48 -1.08 -0.19 16.57
N PRO A 49 -0.13 -0.42 15.62
CA PRO A 49 0.91 -1.43 15.82
C PRO A 49 1.68 -1.20 17.10
N GLU A 50 1.78 -2.22 17.95
CA GLU A 50 2.51 -2.15 19.20
C GLU A 50 4.01 -2.36 18.95
N ILE A 51 4.79 -1.30 19.08
CA ILE A 51 6.24 -1.33 18.94
C ILE A 51 6.88 -0.42 20.00
N THR A 52 7.99 -0.85 20.58
CA THR A 52 8.77 -0.08 21.55
C THR A 52 10.04 0.48 20.91
N ALA A 53 10.63 1.50 21.52
CA ALA A 53 11.92 2.05 21.10
C ALA A 53 13.00 0.97 20.92
N ASP A 54 13.19 0.13 21.93
CA ASP A 54 14.20 -0.94 21.93
C ASP A 54 13.95 -1.94 20.78
N ARG A 55 12.67 -2.22 20.47
CA ARG A 55 12.33 -3.13 19.39
C ARG A 55 12.61 -2.50 18.01
N VAL A 56 12.32 -1.20 17.83
CA VAL A 56 12.71 -0.48 16.62
C VAL A 56 14.23 -0.51 16.45
N ASP A 57 14.98 -0.18 17.51
CA ASP A 57 16.44 -0.15 17.48
C ASP A 57 17.02 -1.54 17.16
N ALA A 58 16.43 -2.61 17.68
CA ALA A 58 16.81 -3.98 17.34
C ALA A 58 16.56 -4.31 15.85
N ILE A 59 15.38 -3.92 15.32
CA ILE A 59 15.03 -4.18 13.92
C ILE A 59 15.96 -3.41 12.97
N VAL A 60 16.19 -2.13 13.22
CA VAL A 60 17.00 -1.30 12.30
C VAL A 60 18.50 -1.65 12.35
N SER A 61 18.96 -2.35 13.41
CA SER A 61 20.33 -2.81 13.55
C SER A 61 20.55 -4.30 13.22
N GLN A 62 19.49 -5.04 12.83
CA GLN A 62 19.65 -6.45 12.44
C GLN A 62 20.42 -6.58 11.12
N GLU A 63 20.97 -7.78 10.85
CA GLU A 63 21.52 -8.10 9.55
C GLU A 63 20.40 -8.30 8.53
N PHE A 64 20.53 -7.66 7.36
CA PHE A 64 19.59 -7.80 6.25
C PHE A 64 20.17 -8.65 5.14
N GLU A 65 19.33 -9.47 4.56
CA GLU A 65 19.64 -10.37 3.46
C GLU A 65 19.36 -9.71 2.11
N THR A 66 19.77 -10.37 1.01
CA THR A 66 19.43 -9.95 -0.35
C THR A 66 17.90 -9.86 -0.49
N PRO A 67 17.35 -8.71 -0.91
CA PRO A 67 15.93 -8.47 -0.84
C PRO A 67 15.16 -9.34 -1.83
N LYS A 68 14.19 -10.08 -1.32
CA LYS A 68 13.08 -10.67 -2.07
C LYS A 68 11.85 -9.78 -2.04
N ASN A 69 11.66 -9.06 -0.94
CA ASN A 69 10.54 -8.14 -0.79
C ASN A 69 11.05 -6.71 -0.90
N VAL A 70 10.32 -5.88 -1.64
CA VAL A 70 10.62 -4.45 -1.78
C VAL A 70 9.38 -3.66 -1.42
N ILE A 71 9.52 -2.73 -0.47
CA ILE A 71 8.44 -1.85 -0.02
C ILE A 71 8.85 -0.41 -0.27
N LEU A 72 8.01 0.33 -1.00
CA LEU A 72 8.14 1.77 -1.21
C LEU A 72 6.99 2.48 -0.49
N LEU A 73 7.31 3.22 0.58
CA LEU A 73 6.35 4.00 1.36
C LEU A 73 6.47 5.47 0.95
N ILE A 74 5.37 6.05 0.47
CA ILE A 74 5.32 7.42 -0.07
C ILE A 74 4.39 8.28 0.78
N GLY A 75 4.91 9.41 1.29
CA GLY A 75 4.09 10.49 1.82
C GLY A 75 3.90 11.55 0.73
N ASP A 76 2.73 11.59 0.08
CA ASP A 76 2.45 12.57 -0.97
C ASP A 76 2.50 13.99 -0.37
N GLY A 77 3.27 14.87 -0.99
CA GLY A 77 3.46 16.25 -0.55
C GLY A 77 4.22 16.43 0.77
N MET A 78 4.88 15.37 1.28
CA MET A 78 5.53 15.36 2.60
C MET A 78 6.93 15.96 2.54
N GLY A 79 7.05 17.24 2.96
CA GLY A 79 8.32 17.91 3.13
C GLY A 79 9.05 17.55 4.42
N ILE A 80 10.33 17.86 4.49
CA ILE A 80 11.16 17.66 5.71
C ILE A 80 10.56 18.41 6.92
N ASN A 81 10.02 19.60 6.69
CA ASN A 81 9.41 20.40 7.77
C ASN A 81 8.11 19.78 8.28
N ASP A 82 7.36 19.05 7.46
CA ASP A 82 6.18 18.30 7.92
C ASP A 82 6.58 17.19 8.90
N ILE A 83 7.65 16.48 8.59
CA ILE A 83 8.21 15.45 9.47
C ILE A 83 8.69 16.07 10.78
N ALA A 84 9.46 17.17 10.71
CA ALA A 84 9.98 17.85 11.89
C ALA A 84 8.86 18.41 12.80
N LEU A 85 7.82 19.00 12.21
CA LEU A 85 6.65 19.47 12.96
C LEU A 85 5.89 18.33 13.61
N SER A 86 5.68 17.23 12.87
CA SER A 86 5.00 16.06 13.42
C SER A 86 5.79 15.44 14.58
N ALA A 87 7.12 15.31 14.44
CA ALA A 87 7.97 14.80 15.49
C ALA A 87 7.93 15.66 16.78
N GLN A 88 7.91 16.99 16.61
CA GLN A 88 8.02 17.91 17.74
C GLN A 88 6.67 18.29 18.37
N TYR A 89 5.59 18.41 17.55
CA TYR A 89 4.31 18.98 17.97
C TYR A 89 3.11 18.09 17.66
N GLY A 90 3.31 17.00 16.88
CA GLY A 90 2.24 16.10 16.45
C GLY A 90 1.72 15.21 17.58
N GLN A 91 0.63 14.53 17.29
CA GLN A 91 0.14 13.42 18.11
C GLN A 91 0.99 12.18 17.82
N ASN A 92 2.16 12.09 18.46
CA ASN A 92 3.03 10.93 18.30
C ASN A 92 2.31 9.66 18.76
N ASN A 93 2.40 8.61 17.95
CA ASN A 93 1.77 7.33 18.24
C ASN A 93 2.48 6.59 19.39
N TYR A 94 3.75 6.95 19.63
CA TYR A 94 4.67 6.27 20.53
C TYR A 94 5.31 7.26 21.49
N ASP A 95 5.65 6.80 22.68
CA ASP A 95 6.30 7.59 23.72
C ASP A 95 7.73 8.04 23.36
N PHE A 96 8.32 7.41 22.34
CA PHE A 96 9.65 7.73 21.84
C PHE A 96 9.63 8.65 20.58
N GLY A 97 8.48 9.14 20.15
CA GLY A 97 8.33 9.99 18.97
C GLY A 97 7.96 9.22 17.69
N LEU A 98 8.51 9.63 16.55
CA LEU A 98 8.27 8.95 15.27
C LEU A 98 9.20 7.74 15.09
N VAL A 99 8.66 6.65 14.58
CA VAL A 99 9.44 5.48 14.10
C VAL A 99 10.38 5.90 12.97
N LEU A 100 9.93 6.81 12.10
CA LEU A 100 10.70 7.35 10.99
C LEU A 100 12.02 8.00 11.43
N ASP A 101 12.05 8.60 12.63
CA ASP A 101 13.26 9.22 13.18
C ASP A 101 14.36 8.20 13.55
N ARG A 102 14.03 6.92 13.58
CA ARG A 102 14.99 5.83 13.89
C ARG A 102 15.52 5.10 12.67
N ILE A 103 15.03 5.43 11.45
CA ILE A 103 15.57 4.85 10.22
C ILE A 103 16.99 5.37 9.99
N PRO A 104 18.00 4.47 9.84
CA PRO A 104 19.42 4.87 9.92
C PRO A 104 19.94 5.59 8.67
N HIS A 105 19.50 5.19 7.47
CA HIS A 105 20.01 5.74 6.21
C HIS A 105 19.07 6.82 5.70
N ARG A 106 19.52 8.06 5.69
CA ARG A 106 18.76 9.25 5.35
C ARG A 106 19.48 10.10 4.34
N GLY A 107 18.73 10.66 3.41
CA GLY A 107 19.21 11.58 2.40
C GLY A 107 18.08 12.47 1.90
N LEU A 108 18.31 13.13 0.79
CA LEU A 108 17.36 13.99 0.11
C LEU A 108 17.14 13.54 -1.32
N ALA A 109 15.97 13.82 -1.88
CA ALA A 109 15.69 13.67 -3.30
C ALA A 109 15.19 14.96 -3.91
N THR A 110 15.69 15.29 -5.12
CA THR A 110 15.15 16.34 -5.96
C THR A 110 14.03 15.79 -6.84
N THR A 111 12.96 16.56 -7.01
CA THR A 111 11.69 16.07 -7.56
C THR A 111 11.26 16.71 -8.87
N LYS A 112 12.03 17.65 -9.44
CA LYS A 112 11.68 18.35 -10.69
C LYS A 112 11.22 17.38 -11.78
N SER A 113 10.20 17.76 -12.56
CA SER A 113 9.76 17.01 -13.74
C SER A 113 10.60 17.35 -14.98
N ALA A 114 10.34 16.67 -16.10
CA ALA A 114 10.96 17.01 -17.37
C ALA A 114 10.45 18.33 -17.97
N SER A 115 9.27 18.78 -17.56
CA SER A 115 8.59 19.98 -18.09
C SER A 115 8.68 21.19 -17.18
N HIS A 116 8.79 21.02 -15.86
CA HIS A 116 8.69 22.08 -14.86
C HIS A 116 9.67 21.87 -13.71
N LYS A 117 10.10 23.00 -13.11
CA LYS A 117 10.89 23.00 -11.88
C LYS A 117 10.11 22.39 -10.71
N VAL A 118 8.81 22.70 -10.64
CA VAL A 118 7.85 22.12 -9.68
C VAL A 118 7.10 20.99 -10.38
N THR A 119 7.20 19.78 -9.85
CA THR A 119 6.54 18.60 -10.37
C THR A 119 5.07 18.54 -9.93
N ASP A 120 4.28 17.70 -10.61
CA ASP A 120 3.04 17.15 -10.04
C ASP A 120 3.21 15.67 -9.68
N SER A 121 2.25 15.10 -8.95
CA SER A 121 2.30 13.69 -8.50
C SER A 121 2.37 12.69 -9.67
N ALA A 122 1.80 13.02 -10.85
CA ALA A 122 1.87 12.13 -12.02
C ALA A 122 3.31 11.98 -12.54
N ALA A 123 4.00 13.11 -12.74
CA ALA A 123 5.37 13.10 -13.22
C ALA A 123 6.35 12.60 -12.16
N ALA A 124 6.12 12.93 -10.88
CA ALA A 124 6.94 12.44 -9.78
C ALA A 124 6.73 10.94 -9.54
N GLY A 125 5.49 10.47 -9.50
CA GLY A 125 5.16 9.05 -9.42
C GLY A 125 5.74 8.25 -10.59
N THR A 126 5.66 8.79 -11.83
CA THR A 126 6.30 8.17 -12.99
C THR A 126 7.83 8.08 -12.82
N ALA A 127 8.47 9.11 -12.30
CA ALA A 127 9.91 9.08 -12.02
C ALA A 127 10.27 8.02 -10.95
N LEU A 128 9.47 7.90 -9.89
CA LEU A 128 9.61 6.89 -8.83
C LEU A 128 9.28 5.47 -9.31
N ALA A 129 8.40 5.33 -10.32
CA ALA A 129 7.99 4.04 -10.85
C ALA A 129 8.91 3.52 -11.98
N THR A 130 9.57 4.40 -12.74
CA THR A 130 10.25 4.01 -13.98
C THR A 130 11.74 4.40 -14.03
N GLY A 131 12.18 5.29 -13.13
CA GLY A 131 13.53 5.88 -13.21
C GLY A 131 13.72 6.90 -14.33
N VAL A 132 12.63 7.40 -14.93
CA VAL A 132 12.67 8.35 -16.04
C VAL A 132 11.77 9.56 -15.76
N LYS A 133 12.29 10.77 -16.03
CA LYS A 133 11.49 11.99 -15.90
C LYS A 133 10.50 12.14 -17.05
N THR A 134 9.28 12.58 -16.72
CA THR A 134 8.24 12.87 -17.68
C THR A 134 7.63 14.27 -17.50
N THR A 135 6.68 14.64 -18.34
CA THR A 135 5.91 15.88 -18.29
C THR A 135 4.83 15.80 -17.22
N ASN A 136 4.56 16.91 -16.51
CA ASN A 136 3.46 16.99 -15.56
C ASN A 136 2.15 16.48 -16.19
N GLY A 137 1.39 15.68 -15.44
CA GLY A 137 0.13 15.07 -15.87
C GLY A 137 0.25 13.72 -16.55
N VAL A 138 1.45 13.27 -16.92
CA VAL A 138 1.69 12.02 -17.67
C VAL A 138 2.05 10.88 -16.71
N LEU A 139 1.49 9.70 -16.96
CA LEU A 139 1.65 8.49 -16.15
C LEU A 139 2.37 7.39 -16.93
N GLY A 140 3.46 6.84 -16.39
CA GLY A 140 4.14 5.66 -16.93
C GLY A 140 4.74 5.83 -18.33
N MET A 141 4.84 7.04 -18.85
CA MET A 141 5.34 7.37 -20.19
C MET A 141 6.46 8.40 -20.12
N ASP A 142 7.35 8.44 -21.11
CA ASP A 142 8.32 9.49 -21.25
C ASP A 142 7.69 10.79 -21.80
N ARG A 143 8.52 11.85 -21.92
CA ARG A 143 8.06 13.15 -22.42
C ARG A 143 7.63 13.14 -23.91
N THR A 144 7.85 12.03 -24.63
CA THR A 144 7.39 11.81 -26.01
C THR A 144 6.20 10.88 -26.10
N TYR A 145 5.58 10.56 -24.93
CA TYR A 145 4.45 9.64 -24.74
C TYR A 145 4.76 8.19 -25.15
N LYS A 146 6.03 7.80 -25.10
CA LYS A 146 6.40 6.39 -25.21
C LYS A 146 6.28 5.74 -23.84
N GLU A 147 5.61 4.60 -23.78
CA GLU A 147 5.47 3.79 -22.58
C GLU A 147 6.84 3.38 -22.00
N LEU A 148 6.96 3.48 -20.69
CA LEU A 148 8.15 3.14 -19.92
C LEU A 148 7.81 1.96 -19.02
N LYS A 149 8.60 0.92 -19.06
CA LYS A 149 8.42 -0.20 -18.13
C LYS A 149 8.57 0.29 -16.69
N ASN A 150 7.55 0.07 -15.86
CA ASN A 150 7.54 0.46 -14.46
C ASN A 150 8.01 -0.69 -13.53
N ILE A 151 8.26 -0.37 -12.27
CA ILE A 151 8.74 -1.34 -11.25
C ILE A 151 7.77 -2.53 -11.11
N SER A 152 6.44 -2.29 -11.16
CA SER A 152 5.45 -3.36 -11.02
C SER A 152 5.52 -4.37 -12.17
N GLU A 153 5.74 -3.90 -13.39
CA GLU A 153 5.93 -4.75 -14.57
C GLU A 153 7.24 -5.55 -14.46
N ILE A 154 8.32 -4.91 -14.00
CA ILE A 154 9.63 -5.55 -13.78
C ILE A 154 9.51 -6.60 -12.67
N ALA A 155 8.88 -6.27 -11.54
CA ALA A 155 8.67 -7.19 -10.43
C ALA A 155 7.89 -8.46 -10.90
N ARG A 156 6.85 -8.27 -11.69
CA ARG A 156 6.08 -9.37 -12.27
C ARG A 156 6.89 -10.25 -13.20
N GLU A 157 7.79 -9.68 -14.01
CA GLU A 157 8.71 -10.44 -14.85
C GLU A 157 9.69 -11.31 -14.04
N GLN A 158 9.99 -10.90 -12.80
CA GLN A 158 10.78 -11.69 -11.85
C GLN A 158 9.93 -12.70 -11.05
N GLY A 159 8.63 -12.83 -11.37
CA GLY A 159 7.73 -13.74 -10.66
C GLY A 159 7.27 -13.22 -9.29
N MET A 160 7.56 -11.98 -8.96
CA MET A 160 7.11 -11.34 -7.71
C MET A 160 5.64 -10.97 -7.81
N LYS A 161 4.94 -10.96 -6.67
CA LYS A 161 3.61 -10.36 -6.57
C LYS A 161 3.70 -8.85 -6.47
N VAL A 162 2.61 -8.16 -6.84
CA VAL A 162 2.52 -6.70 -6.83
C VAL A 162 1.35 -6.24 -5.97
N GLY A 163 1.64 -5.32 -5.05
CA GLY A 163 0.64 -4.65 -4.23
C GLY A 163 0.75 -3.13 -4.35
N ILE A 164 -0.41 -2.46 -4.47
CA ILE A 164 -0.52 -1.00 -4.49
C ILE A 164 -1.59 -0.60 -3.49
N ILE A 165 -1.22 0.24 -2.53
CA ILE A 165 -2.10 0.76 -1.48
C ILE A 165 -1.99 2.28 -1.43
N THR A 166 -3.11 2.96 -1.32
CA THR A 166 -3.19 4.40 -1.09
C THR A 166 -4.36 4.75 -0.17
N ASP A 167 -4.25 5.83 0.58
CA ASP A 167 -5.38 6.46 1.27
C ASP A 167 -6.02 7.61 0.45
N ASP A 168 -5.62 7.77 -0.80
CA ASP A 168 -6.28 8.62 -1.81
C ASP A 168 -7.23 7.80 -2.71
N SER A 169 -7.72 8.43 -3.77
CA SER A 169 -8.41 7.74 -4.86
C SER A 169 -7.53 6.61 -5.40
N ILE A 170 -8.13 5.45 -5.57
CA ILE A 170 -7.46 4.29 -6.17
C ILE A 170 -6.92 4.59 -7.58
N THR A 171 -7.51 5.57 -8.27
CA THR A 171 -7.07 6.11 -9.56
C THR A 171 -6.26 7.41 -9.41
N GLY A 172 -5.76 7.69 -8.19
CA GLY A 172 -4.84 8.80 -7.94
C GLY A 172 -3.59 8.68 -8.81
N ALA A 173 -2.89 9.79 -9.02
CA ALA A 173 -1.75 9.80 -9.94
C ALA A 173 -0.59 8.94 -9.45
N THR A 174 -0.29 8.98 -8.15
CA THR A 174 0.83 8.22 -7.56
C THR A 174 0.61 6.71 -7.71
N PRO A 175 -0.50 6.09 -7.22
CA PRO A 175 -0.73 4.66 -7.41
C PRO A 175 -0.82 4.26 -8.89
N SER A 176 -1.39 5.12 -9.72
CA SER A 176 -1.56 4.85 -11.16
C SER A 176 -0.23 4.80 -11.91
N ALA A 177 0.76 5.61 -11.53
CA ALA A 177 2.08 5.63 -12.17
C ALA A 177 2.82 4.29 -12.07
N PHE A 178 2.48 3.45 -11.09
CA PHE A 178 3.04 2.12 -10.89
C PHE A 178 2.28 1.00 -11.62
N LEU A 179 1.13 1.30 -12.25
CA LEU A 179 0.26 0.29 -12.86
C LEU A 179 -0.07 0.55 -14.33
N VAL A 180 -0.08 1.83 -14.76
CA VAL A 180 -0.64 2.18 -16.06
C VAL A 180 0.24 3.16 -16.85
N HIS A 181 -0.04 3.25 -18.17
CA HIS A 181 0.54 4.20 -19.09
C HIS A 181 -0.59 5.07 -19.65
N ASN A 182 -0.60 6.37 -19.33
CA ASN A 182 -1.64 7.28 -19.77
C ASN A 182 -1.10 8.71 -19.92
N GLU A 183 -1.44 9.37 -21.01
CA GLU A 183 -1.03 10.75 -21.28
C GLU A 183 -1.67 11.77 -20.32
N ASN A 184 -2.76 11.37 -19.63
CA ASN A 184 -3.56 12.26 -18.81
C ASN A 184 -4.01 11.60 -17.49
N ARG A 185 -3.44 12.04 -16.37
CA ARG A 185 -3.79 11.59 -15.02
C ARG A 185 -5.29 11.73 -14.65
N LYS A 186 -6.07 12.48 -15.45
CA LYS A 186 -7.51 12.70 -15.24
C LYS A 186 -8.39 11.71 -16.01
N SER A 187 -7.83 10.81 -16.79
CA SER A 187 -8.57 9.74 -17.50
C SER A 187 -8.96 8.61 -16.54
N TYR A 188 -9.66 8.93 -15.45
CA TYR A 188 -9.89 8.03 -14.32
C TYR A 188 -10.50 6.67 -14.69
N ASP A 189 -11.43 6.63 -15.68
CA ASP A 189 -12.07 5.38 -16.10
C ASP A 189 -11.09 4.49 -16.88
N GLU A 190 -10.30 5.07 -17.77
CA GLU A 190 -9.26 4.36 -18.52
C GLU A 190 -8.17 3.85 -17.56
N ILE A 191 -7.75 4.69 -16.61
CA ILE A 191 -6.76 4.34 -15.59
C ILE A 191 -7.25 3.14 -14.77
N PHE A 192 -8.49 3.17 -14.28
CA PHE A 192 -9.03 2.07 -13.48
C PHE A 192 -9.10 0.77 -14.30
N THR A 193 -9.61 0.84 -15.52
CA THR A 193 -9.70 -0.32 -16.42
C THR A 193 -8.32 -0.90 -16.70
N SER A 194 -7.33 -0.07 -17.03
CA SER A 194 -5.95 -0.50 -17.31
C SER A 194 -5.27 -1.09 -16.06
N ALA A 195 -5.50 -0.52 -14.88
CA ALA A 195 -4.99 -1.07 -13.63
C ALA A 195 -5.57 -2.46 -13.33
N LEU A 196 -6.87 -2.69 -13.58
CA LEU A 196 -7.47 -4.02 -13.47
C LEU A 196 -6.96 -4.99 -14.55
N GLU A 197 -6.61 -4.51 -15.73
CA GLU A 197 -5.99 -5.32 -16.78
C GLU A 197 -4.55 -5.70 -16.47
N PHE A 198 -3.79 -4.81 -15.85
CA PHE A 198 -2.51 -5.17 -15.25
C PHE A 198 -2.72 -6.26 -14.18
N GLY A 199 -3.75 -6.16 -13.35
CA GLY A 199 -4.16 -7.17 -12.38
C GLY A 199 -3.19 -7.33 -11.19
N PRO A 200 -2.92 -6.27 -10.40
CA PRO A 200 -2.09 -6.43 -9.19
C PRO A 200 -2.76 -7.38 -8.22
N GLU A 201 -1.97 -8.14 -7.44
CA GLU A 201 -2.50 -9.08 -6.45
C GLU A 201 -3.21 -8.35 -5.30
N VAL A 202 -2.79 -7.12 -4.99
CA VAL A 202 -3.43 -6.22 -4.01
C VAL A 202 -3.56 -4.83 -4.60
N TYR A 203 -4.80 -4.31 -4.64
CA TYR A 203 -5.08 -2.95 -5.08
C TYR A 203 -6.07 -2.30 -4.11
N ILE A 204 -5.61 -1.39 -3.28
CA ILE A 204 -6.40 -0.78 -2.21
C ILE A 204 -6.35 0.75 -2.31
N GLY A 205 -7.50 1.39 -2.25
CA GLY A 205 -7.62 2.84 -2.24
C GLY A 205 -9.07 3.28 -2.06
N LYS A 206 -9.30 4.59 -1.98
CA LYS A 206 -10.64 5.15 -1.96
C LYS A 206 -11.28 5.04 -3.35
N VAL A 207 -12.52 4.57 -3.42
CA VAL A 207 -13.23 4.42 -4.69
C VAL A 207 -14.70 4.79 -4.57
N GLU A 208 -15.30 5.11 -5.72
CA GLU A 208 -16.74 5.24 -5.89
C GLU A 208 -17.41 3.87 -6.05
N PHE A 209 -18.65 3.75 -5.59
CA PHE A 209 -19.35 2.47 -5.42
C PHE A 209 -19.54 1.65 -6.72
N ASP A 210 -19.67 2.30 -7.87
CA ASP A 210 -19.87 1.62 -9.17
C ASP A 210 -18.65 0.82 -9.64
N ARG A 211 -17.43 1.24 -9.28
CA ARG A 211 -16.16 0.55 -9.63
C ARG A 211 -15.97 -0.81 -8.94
N TYR A 212 -16.63 -1.02 -7.83
CA TYR A 212 -16.66 -2.31 -7.14
C TYR A 212 -17.16 -3.44 -8.05
N THR A 213 -18.30 -3.21 -8.70
CA THR A 213 -18.91 -4.20 -9.63
C THR A 213 -18.02 -4.48 -10.85
N GLU A 214 -17.26 -3.49 -11.30
CA GLU A 214 -16.31 -3.67 -12.41
C GLU A 214 -15.15 -4.59 -11.99
N ALA A 215 -14.57 -4.38 -10.80
CA ALA A 215 -13.52 -5.24 -10.27
C ALA A 215 -13.97 -6.70 -10.13
N GLU A 216 -15.18 -6.94 -9.60
CA GLU A 216 -15.74 -8.31 -9.50
C GLU A 216 -15.91 -8.97 -10.87
N LYS A 217 -16.39 -8.24 -11.89
CA LYS A 217 -16.52 -8.76 -13.26
C LYS A 217 -15.18 -9.13 -13.89
N LYS A 218 -14.11 -8.47 -13.50
CA LYS A 218 -12.73 -8.79 -13.93
C LYS A 218 -12.10 -9.91 -13.10
N GLY A 219 -12.83 -10.51 -12.15
CA GLY A 219 -12.38 -11.66 -11.39
C GLY A 219 -11.64 -11.36 -10.08
N PHE A 220 -11.62 -10.11 -9.63
CA PHE A 220 -11.06 -9.74 -8.35
C PHE A 220 -11.96 -10.12 -7.18
N ASN A 221 -11.38 -10.44 -6.05
CA ASN A 221 -12.08 -10.39 -4.79
C ASN A 221 -12.24 -8.92 -4.40
N ALA A 222 -13.45 -8.39 -4.45
CA ALA A 222 -13.69 -6.99 -4.11
C ALA A 222 -14.33 -6.85 -2.73
N ALA A 223 -13.90 -5.86 -1.94
CA ALA A 223 -14.47 -5.54 -0.63
C ALA A 223 -14.92 -4.07 -0.61
N SER A 224 -16.21 -3.85 -0.36
CA SER A 224 -16.85 -2.53 -0.46
C SER A 224 -16.58 -1.60 0.73
N ARG A 225 -16.02 -2.09 1.82
CA ARG A 225 -15.60 -1.30 3.00
C ARG A 225 -14.51 -2.02 3.75
N PHE A 226 -13.45 -1.32 4.11
CA PHE A 226 -12.35 -1.87 4.90
C PHE A 226 -12.81 -2.38 6.27
N GLN A 227 -13.78 -1.75 6.93
CA GLN A 227 -14.36 -2.21 8.20
C GLN A 227 -15.01 -3.60 8.14
N GLN A 228 -15.20 -4.16 6.93
CA GLN A 228 -15.66 -5.54 6.73
C GLN A 228 -14.51 -6.51 6.42
N ILE A 229 -13.29 -5.98 6.26
CA ILE A 229 -12.07 -6.77 6.10
C ILE A 229 -11.52 -7.02 7.50
N ASP A 230 -12.28 -7.70 8.31
CA ASP A 230 -11.76 -8.28 9.54
C ASP A 230 -10.98 -9.57 9.22
N TYR A 231 -10.35 -10.14 10.24
CA TYR A 231 -9.63 -11.40 10.12
C TYR A 231 -10.49 -12.52 9.48
N THR A 232 -11.81 -12.47 9.61
CA THR A 232 -12.74 -13.46 9.03
C THR A 232 -12.91 -13.29 7.53
N PHE A 233 -12.72 -12.11 6.96
CA PHE A 233 -12.77 -11.87 5.52
C PHE A 233 -11.62 -12.61 4.79
N SER A 234 -10.41 -12.54 5.31
CA SER A 234 -9.26 -13.22 4.71
C SER A 234 -9.37 -14.75 4.72
N ILE A 235 -10.12 -15.32 5.68
CA ILE A 235 -10.35 -16.77 5.77
C ILE A 235 -11.49 -17.25 4.85
N SER A 236 -12.47 -16.38 4.55
CA SER A 236 -13.68 -16.74 3.79
C SER A 236 -13.55 -16.57 2.28
N LYS A 237 -12.46 -15.98 1.78
CA LYS A 237 -12.24 -15.68 0.36
C LYS A 237 -11.12 -16.55 -0.23
N ASP A 238 -11.22 -16.78 -1.52
CA ASP A 238 -10.20 -17.46 -2.29
C ASP A 238 -8.96 -16.56 -2.45
N LEU A 239 -7.97 -16.72 -1.58
CA LEU A 239 -6.73 -15.93 -1.57
C LEU A 239 -5.84 -16.14 -2.81
N THR A 240 -6.23 -17.05 -3.72
CA THR A 240 -5.54 -17.22 -5.02
C THR A 240 -5.96 -16.16 -6.04
N LYS A 241 -7.04 -15.41 -5.78
CA LYS A 241 -7.52 -14.34 -6.64
C LYS A 241 -6.97 -12.99 -6.21
N PRO A 242 -6.69 -12.09 -7.15
CA PRO A 242 -6.31 -10.73 -6.83
C PRO A 242 -7.41 -10.02 -6.02
N PHE A 243 -6.99 -9.10 -5.18
CA PHE A 243 -7.85 -8.39 -4.23
C PHE A 243 -7.93 -6.89 -4.55
N VAL A 244 -9.13 -6.37 -4.66
CA VAL A 244 -9.41 -4.92 -4.70
C VAL A 244 -10.16 -4.53 -3.44
N GLY A 245 -9.55 -3.67 -2.63
CA GLY A 245 -10.11 -3.17 -1.39
C GLY A 245 -10.39 -1.67 -1.45
N PHE A 246 -11.44 -1.23 -0.75
CA PHE A 246 -11.83 0.16 -0.70
C PHE A 246 -11.77 0.68 0.72
N ASN A 247 -10.86 1.61 0.97
CA ASN A 247 -10.68 2.25 2.26
C ASN A 247 -11.48 3.56 2.38
N SER A 248 -11.45 4.17 3.58
CA SER A 248 -12.17 5.42 3.86
C SER A 248 -11.49 6.66 3.26
N GLY A 249 -10.24 6.53 2.83
CA GLY A 249 -9.40 7.61 2.38
C GLY A 249 -8.70 8.34 3.54
N TYR A 250 -7.94 9.40 3.18
CA TYR A 250 -7.22 10.20 4.18
C TYR A 250 -8.17 10.92 5.16
N SER A 251 -7.67 11.21 6.35
CA SER A 251 -8.43 11.78 7.46
C SER A 251 -7.66 12.93 8.14
N THR A 252 -8.39 13.90 8.68
CA THR A 252 -7.80 14.94 9.55
C THR A 252 -7.30 14.38 10.88
N ASN A 253 -7.72 13.18 11.25
CA ASN A 253 -7.25 12.46 12.44
C ASN A 253 -6.24 11.39 12.05
N VAL A 254 -5.35 11.05 12.98
CA VAL A 254 -4.44 9.92 12.79
C VAL A 254 -5.25 8.63 12.63
N SER A 255 -4.99 7.89 11.55
CA SER A 255 -5.75 6.69 11.19
C SER A 255 -4.88 5.42 11.33
N ASN A 256 -5.53 4.30 11.65
CA ASN A 256 -4.91 2.97 11.60
C ASN A 256 -5.17 2.27 10.25
N GLU A 257 -6.05 2.79 9.42
CA GLU A 257 -6.54 2.10 8.24
C GLU A 257 -5.42 1.79 7.24
N LEU A 258 -4.49 2.73 7.01
CA LEU A 258 -3.35 2.51 6.13
C LEU A 258 -2.43 1.38 6.66
N SER A 259 -2.16 1.37 7.96
CA SER A 259 -1.39 0.31 8.63
C SER A 259 -2.09 -1.05 8.51
N GLN A 260 -3.41 -1.11 8.68
CA GLN A 260 -4.21 -2.32 8.56
C GLN A 260 -4.24 -2.84 7.11
N CYS A 261 -4.38 -1.94 6.12
CA CYS A 261 -4.27 -2.29 4.70
C CYS A 261 -2.90 -2.89 4.37
N THR A 262 -1.84 -2.31 4.91
CA THR A 262 -0.46 -2.77 4.73
C THR A 262 -0.26 -4.17 5.33
N GLN A 263 -0.78 -4.43 6.53
CA GLN A 263 -0.71 -5.75 7.16
C GLN A 263 -1.50 -6.82 6.38
N LEU A 264 -2.68 -6.45 5.84
CA LEU A 264 -3.44 -7.33 4.96
C LEU A 264 -2.66 -7.67 3.69
N ALA A 265 -1.98 -6.67 3.10
CA ALA A 265 -1.18 -6.90 1.91
C ALA A 265 -0.06 -7.91 2.15
N PHE A 266 0.60 -7.90 3.31
CA PHE A 266 1.63 -8.90 3.64
C PHE A 266 1.09 -10.33 3.60
N GLN A 267 -0.16 -10.55 4.00
CA GLN A 267 -0.78 -11.88 3.94
C GLN A 267 -1.12 -12.31 2.51
N LEU A 268 -1.60 -11.38 1.69
CA LEU A 268 -2.04 -11.66 0.33
C LEU A 268 -0.85 -11.77 -0.66
N LEU A 269 0.24 -11.07 -0.36
CA LEU A 269 1.44 -11.03 -1.19
C LEU A 269 2.47 -12.11 -0.82
N ASP A 270 2.30 -12.80 0.31
CA ASP A 270 3.23 -13.86 0.75
C ASP A 270 3.37 -14.93 -0.34
N ASN A 271 4.60 -15.17 -0.78
CA ASN A 271 4.98 -16.19 -1.76
C ASN A 271 6.51 -16.39 -1.80
N GLU A 272 6.96 -17.44 -2.46
CA GLU A 272 8.39 -17.80 -2.52
C GLU A 272 9.28 -16.82 -3.28
N ASN A 273 8.73 -16.08 -4.25
CA ASN A 273 9.47 -15.13 -5.08
C ASN A 273 9.47 -13.71 -4.50
N GLY A 274 8.77 -13.48 -3.38
CA GLY A 274 8.62 -12.16 -2.77
C GLY A 274 7.66 -11.24 -3.50
N PHE A 275 7.69 -9.95 -3.15
CA PHE A 275 6.75 -8.97 -3.69
C PHE A 275 7.35 -7.56 -3.82
N PHE A 276 6.73 -6.76 -4.68
CA PHE A 276 6.82 -5.31 -4.66
C PHE A 276 5.53 -4.73 -4.07
N LEU A 277 5.65 -3.87 -3.07
CA LEU A 277 4.52 -3.19 -2.43
C LEU A 277 4.78 -1.67 -2.39
N MET A 278 3.92 -0.89 -3.04
CA MET A 278 3.84 0.55 -2.87
C MET A 278 2.72 0.88 -1.90
N VAL A 279 3.02 1.72 -0.90
CA VAL A 279 2.06 2.24 0.09
C VAL A 279 2.14 3.76 0.08
N GLU A 280 1.01 4.43 -0.07
CA GLU A 280 0.92 5.88 -0.11
C GLU A 280 0.00 6.43 0.98
N SER A 281 0.47 7.50 1.65
CA SER A 281 -0.37 8.40 2.44
C SER A 281 -0.41 9.77 1.78
N CYS A 282 -1.59 10.21 1.33
CA CYS A 282 -1.76 11.43 0.54
C CYS A 282 -2.13 12.67 1.36
N GLY A 283 -2.40 12.52 2.66
CA GLY A 283 -3.00 13.61 3.45
C GLY A 283 -2.10 14.83 3.57
N THR A 284 -0.77 14.69 3.56
CA THR A 284 0.16 15.84 3.61
C THR A 284 -0.01 16.76 2.43
N ASP A 285 -0.21 16.23 1.23
CA ASP A 285 -0.52 17.01 0.02
C ASP A 285 -1.89 17.71 0.14
N LYS A 286 -2.95 16.95 0.45
CA LYS A 286 -4.33 17.48 0.53
C LYS A 286 -4.45 18.61 1.53
N TYR A 287 -3.79 18.52 2.69
CA TYR A 287 -3.79 19.55 3.72
C TYR A 287 -2.75 20.66 3.45
N GLY A 288 -1.85 20.50 2.50
CA GLY A 288 -1.04 21.56 1.93
C GLY A 288 -1.86 22.43 0.97
N HIS A 289 -2.62 21.81 0.07
CA HIS A 289 -3.53 22.49 -0.87
C HIS A 289 -4.73 23.18 -0.19
N SER A 290 -5.17 22.65 0.96
CA SER A 290 -6.23 23.23 1.80
C SER A 290 -5.63 23.45 3.19
N PRO A 291 -4.97 24.59 3.44
CA PRO A 291 -4.08 24.77 4.59
C PRO A 291 -4.67 24.28 5.91
N ASN A 292 -4.07 23.21 6.44
CA ASN A 292 -4.42 22.60 7.71
C ASN A 292 -3.16 21.90 8.28
N ILE A 293 -2.39 22.60 9.09
CA ILE A 293 -1.13 22.11 9.65
C ILE A 293 -1.32 20.90 10.56
N THR A 294 -2.43 20.85 11.31
CA THR A 294 -2.77 19.69 12.15
C THR A 294 -3.05 18.45 11.28
N GLY A 295 -3.77 18.64 10.18
CA GLY A 295 -4.02 17.58 9.20
C GLY A 295 -2.72 17.04 8.60
N LYS A 296 -1.78 17.91 8.24
CA LYS A 296 -0.44 17.51 7.74
C LYS A 296 0.32 16.67 8.78
N MET A 297 0.42 17.15 10.02
CA MET A 297 1.08 16.42 11.11
C MET A 297 0.44 15.05 11.36
N ASN A 298 -0.89 14.97 11.38
CA ASN A 298 -1.62 13.72 11.59
C ASN A 298 -1.45 12.74 10.41
N SER A 299 -1.25 13.26 9.19
CA SER A 299 -0.94 12.43 8.02
C SER A 299 0.45 11.80 8.12
N VAL A 300 1.46 12.55 8.59
CA VAL A 300 2.78 11.98 8.91
C VAL A 300 2.66 10.90 9.98
N ALA A 301 1.88 11.12 11.05
CA ALA A 301 1.64 10.13 12.09
C ALA A 301 0.88 8.88 11.58
N THR A 302 -0.01 9.04 10.59
CA THR A 302 -0.69 7.93 9.91
C THR A 302 0.30 7.08 9.10
N LEU A 303 1.19 7.73 8.33
CA LEU A 303 2.27 7.07 7.60
C LEU A 303 3.21 6.34 8.57
N ASP A 304 3.54 6.95 9.71
CA ASP A 304 4.42 6.38 10.73
C ASP A 304 3.84 5.09 11.36
N ARG A 305 2.50 5.00 11.48
CA ARG A 305 1.83 3.72 11.87
C ARG A 305 1.98 2.63 10.82
N ALA A 306 1.91 2.97 9.54
CA ALA A 306 2.16 2.02 8.46
C ALA A 306 3.63 1.59 8.48
N LEU A 307 4.57 2.51 8.72
CA LEU A 307 5.99 2.22 8.89
C LEU A 307 6.24 1.25 10.06
N ALA A 308 5.58 1.45 11.20
CA ALA A 308 5.69 0.53 12.34
C ALA A 308 5.25 -0.90 11.96
N ALA A 309 4.14 -1.05 11.23
CA ALA A 309 3.70 -2.35 10.73
C ALA A 309 4.70 -2.97 9.76
N ILE A 310 5.34 -2.15 8.90
CA ILE A 310 6.39 -2.60 7.98
C ILE A 310 7.62 -3.08 8.77
N LEU A 311 8.06 -2.36 9.78
CA LEU A 311 9.20 -2.79 10.60
C LEU A 311 8.92 -4.11 11.32
N LEU A 312 7.71 -4.31 11.86
CA LEU A 312 7.31 -5.58 12.48
C LEU A 312 7.28 -6.74 11.46
N PHE A 313 7.00 -6.46 10.20
CA PHE A 313 7.14 -7.43 9.12
C PHE A 313 8.62 -7.72 8.84
N MET A 314 9.47 -6.69 8.73
CA MET A 314 10.90 -6.81 8.45
C MET A 314 11.66 -7.55 9.56
N GLU A 315 11.23 -7.44 10.81
CA GLU A 315 11.79 -8.23 11.93
C GLU A 315 11.82 -9.74 11.65
N LYS A 316 10.81 -10.22 10.92
CA LYS A 316 10.65 -11.65 10.60
C LYS A 316 11.02 -11.99 9.16
N ASN A 317 11.27 -10.98 8.34
CA ASN A 317 11.62 -11.10 6.92
C ASN A 317 12.80 -10.18 6.61
N PRO A 318 14.02 -10.58 7.04
CA PRO A 318 15.24 -9.77 6.86
C PRO A 318 15.63 -9.59 5.37
N ASP A 319 15.02 -10.35 4.47
CA ASP A 319 15.11 -10.24 3.01
C ASP A 319 14.17 -9.17 2.44
N THR A 320 13.97 -8.08 3.18
CA THR A 320 13.11 -6.96 2.78
C THR A 320 13.91 -5.67 2.66
N LEU A 321 13.74 -4.98 1.53
CA LEU A 321 14.21 -3.61 1.31
C LEU A 321 13.05 -2.64 1.49
N LEU A 322 13.23 -1.64 2.35
CA LEU A 322 12.29 -0.55 2.57
C LEU A 322 12.90 0.78 2.12
N ILE A 323 12.14 1.54 1.33
CA ILE A 323 12.43 2.93 1.02
C ILE A 323 11.22 3.78 1.37
N ILE A 324 11.44 4.90 2.07
CA ILE A 324 10.43 5.88 2.42
C ILE A 324 10.82 7.20 1.78
N THR A 325 9.89 7.83 1.07
CA THR A 325 10.14 9.13 0.43
C THR A 325 8.84 9.91 0.24
N SER A 326 8.93 11.04 -0.43
CA SER A 326 7.80 11.82 -0.95
C SER A 326 7.98 12.04 -2.44
N ASP A 327 6.91 12.29 -3.14
CA ASP A 327 6.91 12.64 -4.55
C ASP A 327 7.24 14.12 -4.78
N HIS A 328 6.84 15.02 -3.88
CA HIS A 328 7.17 16.45 -3.81
C HIS A 328 6.87 17.02 -2.40
N GLU A 329 7.18 18.28 -2.18
CA GLU A 329 6.71 19.05 -1.03
C GLU A 329 5.48 19.88 -1.44
N THR A 330 4.50 20.02 -0.53
CA THR A 330 3.30 20.83 -0.72
C THR A 330 3.09 21.78 0.47
N GLY A 331 2.81 23.05 0.17
CA GLY A 331 2.46 24.05 1.17
C GLY A 331 3.58 24.98 1.57
N GLY A 332 4.83 24.74 1.16
CA GLY A 332 5.98 25.57 1.53
C GLY A 332 6.13 25.71 3.05
N VAL A 333 5.96 24.61 3.77
CA VAL A 333 5.84 24.57 5.23
C VAL A 333 7.08 25.12 5.91
N GLN A 334 6.88 26.01 6.88
CA GLN A 334 7.94 26.60 7.70
C GLN A 334 7.88 26.06 9.12
N LEU A 335 9.04 26.01 9.78
CA LEU A 335 9.09 25.70 11.21
C LEU A 335 8.73 26.96 12.03
N PRO A 336 8.03 26.80 13.18
CA PRO A 336 7.70 27.91 14.04
C PRO A 336 8.97 28.51 14.65
N LYS A 337 8.97 29.84 14.83
CA LYS A 337 10.01 30.52 15.61
C LYS A 337 9.91 30.05 17.08
N GLU A 338 11.03 30.11 17.80
CA GLU A 338 11.07 29.77 19.22
C GLU A 338 9.96 30.51 19.99
N GLY A 339 9.12 29.77 20.74
CA GLY A 339 7.98 30.27 21.49
C GLY A 339 6.73 30.62 20.67
N ALA A 340 6.76 30.48 19.37
CA ALA A 340 5.56 30.68 18.54
C ALA A 340 4.64 29.46 18.57
N LEU A 341 3.34 29.71 18.41
CA LEU A 341 2.34 28.65 18.28
C LEU A 341 2.42 28.01 16.90
N VAL A 342 2.12 26.71 16.84
CA VAL A 342 1.88 26.00 15.59
C VAL A 342 0.50 26.37 15.07
N SER A 343 0.43 26.92 13.85
CA SER A 343 -0.81 27.35 13.21
C SER A 343 -0.72 27.17 11.70
N ASP A 344 -1.85 27.28 11.01
CA ASP A 344 -1.91 27.16 9.54
C ASP A 344 -1.08 28.21 8.80
N ASP A 345 -0.70 29.31 9.47
CA ASP A 345 0.21 30.35 8.92
C ASP A 345 1.62 29.79 8.59
N LEU A 346 1.98 28.63 9.10
CA LEU A 346 3.22 27.93 8.74
C LEU A 346 3.17 27.35 7.32
N ILE A 347 1.98 27.20 6.73
CA ILE A 347 1.77 26.83 5.33
C ILE A 347 1.78 28.12 4.51
N THR A 348 2.82 28.33 3.71
CA THR A 348 3.08 29.61 3.05
C THR A 348 2.55 29.69 1.62
N THR A 349 2.13 28.59 1.04
CA THR A 349 1.49 28.48 -0.28
C THR A 349 0.47 27.34 -0.26
N ASP A 350 -0.45 27.33 -1.22
CA ASP A 350 -1.39 26.23 -1.45
C ASP A 350 -1.00 25.32 -2.62
N THR A 351 0.27 25.39 -3.05
CA THR A 351 0.79 24.65 -4.20
C THR A 351 2.02 23.84 -3.81
N HIS A 352 2.44 22.96 -4.72
CA HIS A 352 3.71 22.24 -4.58
C HIS A 352 4.90 23.20 -4.64
N THR A 353 6.02 22.80 -4.07
CA THR A 353 7.30 23.50 -4.18
C THR A 353 8.38 22.61 -4.80
N ASP A 354 9.54 23.20 -5.10
CA ASP A 354 10.72 22.47 -5.58
C ASP A 354 11.70 22.12 -4.45
N THR A 355 11.26 22.25 -3.21
CA THR A 355 12.05 21.86 -2.03
C THR A 355 12.37 20.36 -2.09
N PRO A 356 13.64 19.96 -1.93
CA PRO A 356 13.98 18.55 -1.86
C PRO A 356 13.25 17.83 -0.73
N VAL A 357 12.83 16.59 -0.95
CA VAL A 357 12.13 15.75 0.01
C VAL A 357 13.06 14.75 0.68
N GLY A 358 12.63 14.17 1.80
CA GLY A 358 13.41 13.14 2.50
C GLY A 358 13.43 11.80 1.75
N VAL A 359 14.57 11.11 1.85
CA VAL A 359 14.68 9.69 1.52
C VAL A 359 15.21 8.98 2.75
N PHE A 360 14.51 7.93 3.18
CA PHE A 360 14.90 7.08 4.30
C PHE A 360 14.90 5.64 3.81
N ALA A 361 15.90 4.85 4.22
CA ALA A 361 16.01 3.51 3.69
C ALA A 361 16.52 2.52 4.77
N LEU A 362 16.07 1.27 4.66
CA LEU A 362 16.45 0.17 5.52
C LEU A 362 16.47 -1.13 4.71
N GLY A 363 17.41 -2.01 4.98
CA GLY A 363 17.63 -3.25 4.25
C GLY A 363 19.00 -3.28 3.57
N GLN A 364 19.35 -4.37 2.91
CA GLN A 364 20.65 -4.52 2.27
C GLN A 364 20.87 -3.48 1.16
N GLY A 365 21.99 -2.79 1.23
CA GLY A 365 22.40 -1.75 0.25
C GLY A 365 21.76 -0.37 0.51
N SER A 366 20.91 -0.21 1.52
CA SER A 366 20.21 1.04 1.83
C SER A 366 21.14 2.19 2.23
N GLU A 367 22.39 1.91 2.62
CA GLU A 367 23.45 2.90 2.86
C GLU A 367 23.76 3.76 1.63
N TYR A 368 23.31 3.33 0.44
CA TYR A 368 23.41 4.13 -0.79
C TYR A 368 22.83 5.54 -0.62
N PHE A 369 21.77 5.69 0.18
CA PHE A 369 21.08 6.97 0.38
C PHE A 369 21.68 7.83 1.51
N HIS A 370 22.57 7.27 2.34
CA HIS A 370 23.07 7.96 3.53
C HIS A 370 23.82 9.25 3.18
N ASP A 371 23.36 10.38 3.76
CA ASP A 371 23.90 11.74 3.56
C ASP A 371 24.03 12.20 2.10
N LYS A 372 23.23 11.63 1.19
CA LYS A 372 23.23 12.01 -0.23
C LYS A 372 21.99 12.81 -0.61
N THR A 373 22.18 13.67 -1.62
CA THR A 373 21.09 14.22 -2.40
C THR A 373 21.07 13.52 -3.76
N VAL A 374 19.99 12.79 -4.03
CA VAL A 374 19.78 12.05 -5.29
C VAL A 374 18.68 12.70 -6.12
N ASP A 375 18.52 12.26 -7.36
CA ASP A 375 17.29 12.55 -8.11
C ASP A 375 16.24 11.48 -7.79
N ASN A 376 14.93 11.79 -7.79
CA ASN A 376 13.91 10.78 -7.49
C ASN A 376 13.91 9.62 -8.49
N THR A 377 14.46 9.78 -9.69
CA THR A 377 14.69 8.68 -10.63
C THR A 377 15.71 7.66 -10.15
N ASP A 378 16.65 8.07 -9.29
CA ASP A 378 17.68 7.16 -8.77
C ASP A 378 17.10 6.21 -7.72
N ILE A 379 16.00 6.59 -7.05
CA ILE A 379 15.24 5.72 -6.17
C ILE A 379 14.66 4.54 -6.96
N ALA A 380 14.00 4.83 -8.07
CA ALA A 380 13.45 3.77 -8.94
C ALA A 380 14.56 2.86 -9.51
N LYS A 381 15.67 3.43 -9.99
CA LYS A 381 16.81 2.65 -10.49
C LYS A 381 17.37 1.72 -9.42
N PHE A 382 17.51 2.23 -8.18
CA PHE A 382 17.99 1.44 -7.06
C PHE A 382 17.03 0.25 -6.75
N ILE A 383 15.71 0.49 -6.77
CA ILE A 383 14.71 -0.56 -6.60
C ILE A 383 14.78 -1.58 -7.76
N ILE A 384 14.85 -1.10 -9.01
CA ILE A 384 14.95 -1.97 -10.19
C ILE A 384 16.20 -2.85 -10.11
N ASP A 385 17.33 -2.27 -9.74
CA ASP A 385 18.57 -3.02 -9.53
C ASP A 385 18.43 -4.07 -8.43
N ALA A 386 17.74 -3.75 -7.32
CA ALA A 386 17.52 -4.69 -6.23
C ALA A 386 16.61 -5.88 -6.64
N ILE A 387 15.60 -5.63 -7.48
CA ILE A 387 14.67 -6.64 -7.99
C ILE A 387 15.31 -7.53 -9.06
N THR A 388 16.24 -7.01 -9.87
CA THR A 388 16.79 -7.70 -11.05
C THR A 388 18.17 -8.33 -10.82
N LYS A 389 18.80 -8.12 -9.65
CA LYS A 389 20.05 -8.80 -9.32
C LYS A 389 19.79 -10.28 -9.02
N GLU A 390 20.46 -11.15 -9.80
CA GLU A 390 20.55 -12.60 -9.56
C GLU A 390 21.40 -12.95 -8.32
#